data_4495e0bdeaafaa4ea528c855c33892e2
#
_entry.id   4495e0bdeaafaa4ea528c855c33892e2
#
_cell.length_a   1.000
_cell.length_b   1.000
_cell.length_c   1.000
_cell.angle_alpha   90.00
_cell.angle_beta   90.00
_cell.angle_gamma   90.00
#
_symmetry.space_group_name_H-M   'P 1'
#
loop_
_entity.id
_entity.type
_entity.pdbx_description
1 polymer ?
#
loop_
_entity_poly.entity_id
_entity_poly.type
_entity_poly.pdbx_seq_one_letter_code
_entity_poly.pdbx_strand_id
1 'polypeptide(L)'
;MRRSAARMLTVVLLLAASLVSPFTGATAQAGPAESAAEVRGFVDAHSHLFSYEAFGGKLMCGRPFHPDGIAQALKDCADHYPNGELAWFENFTRTGSPTGTHDPAGWPTFAGWPAHDSLTHQQAYYTWVERAWRGGLRILVNHLVANRQLCAIYPLRKNSCDEMDTLRLQAQRARELQAHIDAEHGGPGLGWFRIVNDAAEARRTVAAGKLAVVLGVEASEPFGCRQTLGIPHCTRGQIDRGLDELHALGVRSMYVCHKYDNALCGVRFDSGTQGAIVNLGNLLSTGSFWQARTCTGAEHDNTIEPGGVLPDQLAGLLPPGVSLPLYPPAPHCNTRGLSGLGEHMVQGMMRRGMLVEIDHMSVKAADRTLDLLEAAGYPGVISSHSWADPGYFGRIYALGGMITQYGHDAEHFVAEWRRTEPLRQAHQVAGYGYGLDVNGMGQLPGPRAAGPVGPVTYPFSSFDGSVSLDRQRTGQRVWDVNADGVANYGLVPDWIEDMRLLAGAEFVQDMAAGAESYLRTWEAASTRPAAAPGISASAPSGGP
;
A
#
# COMPACT_ATOMS: atom_id res chain seq x y z
N MET A 1 1.73 -8.14 -79.18
CA MET A 1 1.07 -9.41 -79.56
C MET A 1 0.11 -9.74 -78.43
N ARG A 2 -1.14 -9.38 -78.56
CA ARG A 2 -2.35 -10.18 -78.87
C ARG A 2 -2.28 -11.53 -78.16
N ARG A 3 -3.16 -11.82 -77.18
CA ARG A 3 -4.60 -12.15 -77.37
C ARG A 3 -5.40 -12.11 -76.08
N SER A 4 -6.61 -11.54 -76.21
CA SER A 4 -7.77 -11.62 -75.34
C SER A 4 -8.38 -13.01 -75.28
N ALA A 5 -9.04 -13.37 -74.18
CA ALA A 5 -10.21 -14.24 -74.17
C ALA A 5 -11.15 -13.89 -73.01
N ALA A 6 -12.32 -13.43 -73.36
CA ALA A 6 -13.49 -13.28 -72.52
C ALA A 6 -14.24 -14.63 -72.40
N ARG A 7 -14.89 -14.91 -71.29
CA ARG A 7 -16.07 -15.80 -71.15
C ARG A 7 -16.88 -15.40 -69.93
N MET A 8 -17.99 -14.82 -70.20
CA MET A 8 -19.38 -15.31 -70.17
C MET A 8 -20.00 -15.45 -68.77
N LEU A 9 -20.91 -14.52 -68.55
CA LEU A 9 -21.93 -14.39 -67.51
C LEU A 9 -22.96 -15.50 -67.62
N THR A 10 -23.31 -16.19 -66.56
CA THR A 10 -24.55 -16.98 -66.46
C THR A 10 -25.31 -16.52 -65.20
N VAL A 11 -26.45 -15.85 -65.46
CA VAL A 11 -27.46 -15.47 -64.48
C VAL A 11 -28.36 -16.66 -64.23
N VAL A 12 -28.49 -17.11 -62.97
CA VAL A 12 -29.56 -18.01 -62.55
C VAL A 12 -30.41 -17.27 -61.52
N LEU A 13 -31.63 -16.93 -61.93
CA LEU A 13 -32.71 -16.49 -61.05
C LEU A 13 -33.25 -17.70 -60.30
N LEU A 14 -33.23 -17.70 -58.99
CA LEU A 14 -34.04 -18.56 -58.13
C LEU A 14 -34.98 -17.70 -57.29
N LEU A 15 -36.28 -17.88 -57.53
CA LEU A 15 -37.36 -17.33 -56.69
C LEU A 15 -37.26 -17.95 -55.29
N ALA A 16 -37.14 -17.11 -54.27
CA ALA A 16 -37.29 -17.52 -52.88
C ALA A 16 -38.68 -17.08 -52.39
N ALA A 17 -39.53 -18.03 -52.09
CA ALA A 17 -40.81 -17.81 -51.40
C ALA A 17 -40.57 -17.40 -49.94
N SER A 18 -41.12 -16.27 -49.53
CA SER A 18 -41.05 -15.75 -48.16
C SER A 18 -41.98 -16.54 -47.25
N LEU A 19 -41.43 -17.36 -46.37
CA LEU A 19 -42.10 -17.90 -45.19
C LEU A 19 -41.87 -16.95 -44.01
N VAL A 20 -42.89 -16.22 -43.64
CA VAL A 20 -42.95 -15.40 -42.42
C VAL A 20 -43.21 -16.38 -41.25
N SER A 21 -42.21 -16.64 -40.44
CA SER A 21 -42.38 -17.30 -39.14
C SER A 21 -42.52 -16.22 -38.05
N PRO A 22 -43.47 -16.34 -37.11
CA PRO A 22 -43.56 -15.43 -36.00
C PRO A 22 -42.39 -15.65 -35.04
N PHE A 23 -41.56 -14.62 -34.83
CA PHE A 23 -40.59 -14.57 -33.75
C PHE A 23 -41.36 -14.51 -32.43
N THR A 24 -41.48 -15.66 -31.74
CA THR A 24 -41.77 -15.66 -30.31
C THR A 24 -40.48 -15.22 -29.58
N GLY A 25 -40.48 -14.01 -29.07
CA GLY A 25 -39.40 -13.50 -28.23
C GLY A 25 -39.28 -14.34 -26.98
N ALA A 26 -38.34 -15.29 -26.99
CA ALA A 26 -37.87 -15.89 -25.75
C ALA A 26 -37.05 -14.81 -25.01
N THR A 27 -37.61 -14.25 -23.96
CA THR A 27 -36.84 -13.52 -22.96
C THR A 27 -35.85 -14.52 -22.37
N ALA A 28 -34.56 -14.38 -22.75
CA ALA A 28 -33.48 -15.07 -22.07
C ALA A 28 -33.51 -14.59 -20.61
N GLN A 29 -34.07 -15.40 -19.73
CA GLN A 29 -33.86 -15.25 -18.30
C GLN A 29 -32.35 -15.37 -18.10
N ALA A 30 -31.71 -14.27 -17.65
CA ALA A 30 -30.34 -14.35 -17.16
C ALA A 30 -30.36 -15.37 -16.04
N GLY A 31 -29.69 -16.49 -16.26
CA GLY A 31 -29.45 -17.48 -15.21
C GLY A 31 -28.79 -16.79 -14.02
N PRO A 32 -28.91 -17.32 -12.81
CA PRO A 32 -28.22 -16.76 -11.65
C PRO A 32 -26.74 -16.62 -12.05
N ALA A 33 -26.20 -15.41 -11.84
CA ALA A 33 -24.78 -15.13 -12.08
C ALA A 33 -23.98 -16.22 -11.34
N GLU A 34 -23.23 -17.00 -12.09
CA GLU A 34 -22.33 -18.02 -11.53
C GLU A 34 -21.48 -17.30 -10.49
N SER A 35 -21.58 -17.68 -9.21
CA SER A 35 -20.80 -17.05 -8.16
C SER A 35 -19.35 -17.22 -8.54
N ALA A 36 -18.64 -16.11 -8.73
CA ALA A 36 -17.22 -16.16 -9.06
C ALA A 36 -16.51 -17.04 -8.03
N ALA A 37 -15.68 -17.98 -8.51
CA ALA A 37 -14.97 -18.90 -7.63
C ALA A 37 -14.13 -18.11 -6.60
N GLU A 38 -14.15 -18.59 -5.36
CA GLU A 38 -13.38 -17.99 -4.26
C GLU A 38 -11.90 -17.95 -4.60
N VAL A 39 -11.27 -16.80 -4.41
CA VAL A 39 -9.83 -16.63 -4.62
C VAL A 39 -9.07 -17.14 -3.41
N ARG A 40 -8.20 -18.12 -3.63
CA ARG A 40 -7.31 -18.66 -2.59
C ARG A 40 -5.89 -18.17 -2.79
N GLY A 41 -5.32 -17.54 -1.77
CA GLY A 41 -3.95 -17.05 -1.71
C GLY A 41 -3.79 -15.82 -0.84
N PHE A 42 -2.54 -15.38 -0.71
CA PHE A 42 -2.17 -14.31 0.20
C PHE A 42 -2.43 -12.93 -0.43
N VAL A 43 -2.65 -11.94 0.45
CA VAL A 43 -2.69 -10.52 0.11
C VAL A 43 -1.61 -9.77 0.89
N ASP A 44 -0.80 -8.99 0.18
CA ASP A 44 -0.06 -7.88 0.74
C ASP A 44 -0.84 -6.60 0.43
N ALA A 45 -1.43 -6.01 1.46
CA ALA A 45 -2.29 -4.84 1.31
C ALA A 45 -1.50 -3.52 1.33
N HIS A 46 -0.18 -3.55 1.56
CA HIS A 46 0.62 -2.34 1.68
C HIS A 46 2.09 -2.53 1.27
N SER A 47 2.48 -1.97 0.12
CA SER A 47 3.85 -2.02 -0.39
C SER A 47 4.18 -0.79 -1.26
N HIS A 48 5.48 -0.52 -1.51
CA HIS A 48 5.97 0.67 -2.22
C HIS A 48 7.07 0.33 -3.24
N LEU A 49 6.78 -0.53 -4.21
CA LEU A 49 7.77 -1.02 -5.18
C LEU A 49 8.52 0.10 -5.91
N PHE A 50 7.87 1.25 -6.11
CA PHE A 50 8.37 2.35 -6.92
C PHE A 50 8.82 3.57 -6.10
N SER A 51 8.99 3.43 -4.79
CA SER A 51 9.45 4.53 -3.92
C SER A 51 10.84 5.07 -4.26
N TYR A 52 11.61 4.36 -5.08
CA TYR A 52 12.89 4.87 -5.61
C TYR A 52 12.73 6.15 -6.46
N GLU A 53 11.53 6.45 -6.95
CA GLU A 53 11.21 7.73 -7.61
C GLU A 53 10.61 8.77 -6.65
N ALA A 54 10.23 8.36 -5.45
CA ALA A 54 9.74 9.26 -4.39
C ALA A 54 10.88 10.07 -3.76
N PHE A 55 10.53 10.97 -2.87
CA PHE A 55 11.45 11.71 -2.00
C PHE A 55 12.61 12.39 -2.75
N GLY A 56 12.34 12.86 -3.98
CA GLY A 56 13.34 13.47 -4.87
C GLY A 56 14.10 12.46 -5.75
N GLY A 57 13.83 11.17 -5.61
CA GLY A 57 14.35 10.11 -6.50
C GLY A 57 15.82 9.76 -6.30
N LYS A 58 16.39 10.10 -5.14
CA LYS A 58 17.79 9.82 -4.77
C LYS A 58 17.95 9.22 -3.38
N LEU A 59 16.90 9.25 -2.56
CA LEU A 59 16.94 8.73 -1.21
C LEU A 59 16.98 7.21 -1.18
N MET A 60 16.19 6.56 -2.05
CA MET A 60 16.14 5.10 -2.18
C MET A 60 17.12 4.62 -3.25
N CYS A 61 18.00 3.70 -2.89
CA CYS A 61 18.94 3.06 -3.80
C CYS A 61 18.35 1.79 -4.45
N GLY A 62 18.68 1.55 -5.71
CA GLY A 62 18.19 0.41 -6.46
C GLY A 62 16.81 0.64 -7.08
N ARG A 63 16.43 -0.26 -7.99
CA ARG A 63 15.16 -0.20 -8.74
C ARG A 63 14.50 -1.57 -8.78
N PRO A 64 13.15 -1.64 -8.84
CA PRO A 64 12.45 -2.92 -8.94
C PRO A 64 12.71 -3.64 -10.26
N PHE A 65 13.17 -2.95 -11.30
CA PHE A 65 13.60 -3.51 -12.58
C PHE A 65 14.48 -2.50 -13.35
N HIS A 66 15.18 -3.00 -14.36
CA HIS A 66 15.87 -2.20 -15.37
C HIS A 66 15.87 -2.97 -16.69
N PRO A 67 15.68 -2.31 -17.87
CA PRO A 67 15.72 -2.99 -19.17
C PRO A 67 17.02 -3.77 -19.43
N ASP A 68 18.15 -3.25 -18.92
CA ASP A 68 19.46 -3.91 -19.04
C ASP A 68 19.73 -4.91 -17.91
N GLY A 69 18.71 -5.32 -17.17
CA GLY A 69 18.75 -6.37 -16.17
C GLY A 69 19.23 -5.96 -14.79
N ILE A 70 19.39 -6.96 -13.92
CA ILE A 70 19.65 -6.82 -12.48
C ILE A 70 20.95 -6.08 -12.16
N ALA A 71 21.98 -6.26 -12.98
CA ALA A 71 23.28 -5.58 -12.80
C ALA A 71 23.18 -4.05 -12.90
N GLN A 72 22.15 -3.54 -13.58
CA GLN A 72 21.85 -2.11 -13.63
C GLN A 72 20.77 -1.70 -12.62
N ALA A 73 19.83 -2.58 -12.33
CA ALA A 73 18.77 -2.30 -11.36
C ALA A 73 19.31 -2.22 -9.93
N LEU A 74 20.19 -3.13 -9.54
CA LEU A 74 20.68 -3.33 -8.17
C LEU A 74 22.21 -3.25 -8.08
N LYS A 75 22.82 -2.33 -8.83
CA LYS A 75 24.26 -2.04 -8.72
C LYS A 75 24.56 -1.31 -7.42
N ASP A 76 25.83 -0.96 -7.21
CA ASP A 76 26.28 -0.17 -6.08
C ASP A 76 25.47 1.11 -5.90
N CYS A 77 25.21 1.48 -4.65
CA CYS A 77 24.47 2.67 -4.28
C CYS A 77 25.33 3.93 -4.35
N ALA A 78 25.65 4.38 -5.56
CA ALA A 78 26.53 5.54 -5.77
C ALA A 78 26.03 6.82 -5.05
N ASP A 79 24.72 6.99 -4.93
CA ASP A 79 24.10 8.12 -4.21
C ASP A 79 24.28 8.05 -2.69
N HIS A 80 24.70 6.88 -2.15
CA HIS A 80 25.01 6.68 -0.73
C HIS A 80 26.51 6.72 -0.41
N TYR A 81 27.37 6.97 -1.40
CA TYR A 81 28.81 7.06 -1.17
C TYR A 81 29.19 8.37 -0.44
N PRO A 82 30.31 8.33 0.30
CA PRO A 82 31.10 7.14 0.62
C PRO A 82 30.43 6.32 1.74
N ASN A 83 30.61 4.99 1.70
CA ASN A 83 30.30 4.06 2.79
C ASN A 83 28.86 4.13 3.34
N GLY A 84 27.87 4.49 2.52
CA GLY A 84 26.47 4.58 2.94
C GLY A 84 26.09 5.81 3.78
N GLU A 85 26.94 6.83 3.86
CA GLU A 85 26.69 8.01 4.72
C GLU A 85 25.37 8.73 4.42
N LEU A 86 24.90 8.75 3.17
CA LEU A 86 23.64 9.38 2.79
C LEU A 86 22.40 8.50 2.98
N ALA A 87 22.55 7.26 3.45
CA ALA A 87 21.43 6.41 3.84
C ALA A 87 20.86 6.81 5.23
N TRP A 88 20.50 8.06 5.40
CA TRP A 88 20.22 8.69 6.70
C TRP A 88 19.29 7.92 7.62
N PHE A 89 18.12 7.50 7.12
CA PHE A 89 17.13 6.79 7.94
C PHE A 89 17.62 5.40 8.37
N GLU A 90 18.25 4.70 7.47
CA GLU A 90 18.84 3.38 7.76
C GLU A 90 19.96 3.49 8.79
N ASN A 91 20.88 4.42 8.58
CA ASN A 91 21.97 4.68 9.52
C ASN A 91 21.43 5.06 10.89
N PHE A 92 20.40 5.93 10.92
CA PHE A 92 19.79 6.39 12.15
C PHE A 92 19.16 5.24 12.94
N THR A 93 18.45 4.36 12.27
CA THR A 93 17.82 3.18 12.90
C THR A 93 18.86 2.20 13.42
N ARG A 94 19.94 1.97 12.68
CA ARG A 94 20.98 1.01 13.02
C ARG A 94 21.93 1.51 14.11
N THR A 95 22.26 2.79 14.11
CA THR A 95 23.37 3.35 14.92
C THR A 95 22.97 4.54 15.81
N GLY A 96 21.75 5.05 15.66
CA GLY A 96 21.32 6.29 16.31
C GLY A 96 21.95 7.57 15.72
N SER A 97 22.68 7.45 14.61
CA SER A 97 23.37 8.56 13.93
C SER A 97 23.05 8.56 12.43
N PRO A 98 22.77 9.73 11.82
CA PRO A 98 22.59 9.81 10.38
C PRO A 98 23.87 9.49 9.58
N THR A 99 25.03 9.51 10.23
CA THR A 99 26.36 9.30 9.62
C THR A 99 26.89 7.87 9.82
N GLY A 100 26.03 6.90 10.05
CA GLY A 100 26.39 5.49 10.08
C GLY A 100 26.93 5.02 8.73
N THR A 101 27.58 3.85 8.73
CA THR A 101 28.21 3.32 7.53
C THR A 101 27.77 1.88 7.24
N HIS A 102 27.64 1.56 5.98
CA HIS A 102 27.48 0.20 5.48
C HIS A 102 28.16 0.07 4.12
N ASP A 103 28.42 -1.16 3.69
CA ASP A 103 28.94 -1.41 2.34
C ASP A 103 27.80 -1.22 1.32
N PRO A 104 27.85 -0.18 0.44
CA PRO A 104 26.82 0.07 -0.55
C PRO A 104 26.92 -0.85 -1.78
N ALA A 105 27.82 -1.84 -1.80
CA ALA A 105 27.99 -2.77 -2.90
C ALA A 105 26.73 -3.61 -3.14
N GLY A 106 26.20 -3.52 -4.35
CA GLY A 106 25.03 -4.28 -4.81
C GLY A 106 25.41 -5.53 -5.60
N TRP A 107 24.80 -5.69 -6.77
CA TRP A 107 25.08 -6.82 -7.65
C TRP A 107 26.58 -6.93 -8.02
N PRO A 108 27.18 -8.15 -8.00
CA PRO A 108 26.55 -9.45 -7.70
C PRO A 108 26.69 -9.88 -6.24
N THR A 109 27.38 -9.14 -5.38
CA THR A 109 27.81 -9.57 -4.04
C THR A 109 26.77 -9.33 -2.96
N PHE A 110 26.06 -8.19 -3.02
CA PHE A 110 25.07 -7.77 -2.02
C PHE A 110 25.65 -7.81 -0.60
N ALA A 111 26.75 -7.10 -0.38
CA ALA A 111 27.49 -7.18 0.87
C ALA A 111 26.73 -6.57 2.06
N GLY A 112 26.25 -5.32 1.94
CA GLY A 112 25.59 -4.60 3.01
C GLY A 112 24.07 -4.46 2.87
N TRP A 113 23.51 -4.86 1.74
CA TRP A 113 22.08 -4.78 1.45
C TRP A 113 21.66 -5.76 0.35
N PRO A 114 20.34 -6.15 0.17
CA PRO A 114 19.28 -5.88 1.11
C PRO A 114 19.40 -6.72 2.38
N ALA A 115 18.95 -6.14 3.50
CA ALA A 115 18.71 -6.77 4.79
C ALA A 115 17.34 -6.32 5.29
N HIS A 116 16.76 -6.96 6.30
CA HIS A 116 15.43 -6.62 6.81
C HIS A 116 15.33 -5.16 7.30
N ASP A 117 16.45 -4.55 7.68
CA ASP A 117 16.59 -3.16 8.15
C ASP A 117 17.19 -2.21 7.11
N SER A 118 17.21 -2.58 5.83
CA SER A 118 17.72 -1.75 4.73
C SER A 118 16.66 -0.74 4.26
N LEU A 119 16.37 0.27 5.08
CA LEU A 119 15.24 1.18 4.90
C LEU A 119 15.32 2.07 3.66
N THR A 120 16.52 2.29 3.13
CA THR A 120 16.78 3.17 1.97
C THR A 120 17.33 2.44 0.76
N HIS A 121 17.10 1.13 0.70
CA HIS A 121 17.52 0.27 -0.40
C HIS A 121 16.34 -0.52 -0.96
N GLN A 122 16.38 -0.81 -2.26
CA GLN A 122 15.35 -1.60 -2.93
C GLN A 122 15.32 -3.04 -2.38
N GLN A 123 14.17 -3.43 -1.82
CA GLN A 123 13.92 -4.76 -1.28
C GLN A 123 12.89 -5.57 -2.10
N ALA A 124 12.35 -4.98 -3.19
CA ALA A 124 11.31 -5.59 -4.03
C ALA A 124 11.69 -5.62 -5.52
N TYR A 125 12.86 -6.18 -5.86
CA TYR A 125 13.21 -6.47 -7.25
C TYR A 125 12.19 -7.47 -7.84
N TYR A 126 11.75 -7.28 -9.09
CA TYR A 126 10.60 -7.99 -9.64
C TYR A 126 10.71 -9.53 -9.55
N THR A 127 11.90 -10.13 -9.71
CA THR A 127 12.06 -11.58 -9.57
C THR A 127 11.92 -12.06 -8.12
N TRP A 128 12.15 -11.19 -7.14
CA TRP A 128 11.85 -11.48 -5.74
C TRP A 128 10.34 -11.45 -5.48
N VAL A 129 9.62 -10.50 -6.09
CA VAL A 129 8.15 -10.48 -6.08
C VAL A 129 7.57 -11.70 -6.80
N GLU A 130 8.19 -12.14 -7.91
CA GLU A 130 7.82 -13.38 -8.62
C GLU A 130 7.91 -14.60 -7.71
N ARG A 131 8.99 -14.72 -6.89
CA ARG A 131 9.11 -15.81 -5.93
C ARG A 131 7.98 -15.79 -4.89
N ALA A 132 7.58 -14.62 -4.39
CA ALA A 132 6.45 -14.49 -3.48
C ALA A 132 5.11 -14.86 -4.16
N TRP A 133 4.91 -14.44 -5.41
CA TRP A 133 3.74 -14.84 -6.20
C TRP A 133 3.69 -16.36 -6.40
N ARG A 134 4.78 -16.99 -6.74
CA ARG A 134 4.89 -18.45 -6.82
C ARG A 134 4.62 -19.12 -5.46
N GLY A 135 5.02 -18.47 -4.36
CA GLY A 135 4.77 -18.92 -2.99
C GLY A 135 3.33 -18.77 -2.50
N GLY A 136 2.46 -18.08 -3.27
CA GLY A 136 1.04 -17.97 -2.94
C GLY A 136 0.48 -16.57 -2.87
N LEU A 137 1.26 -15.51 -3.08
CA LEU A 137 0.75 -14.15 -3.19
C LEU A 137 -0.15 -14.02 -4.42
N ARG A 138 -1.37 -13.48 -4.25
CA ARG A 138 -2.36 -13.33 -5.32
C ARG A 138 -2.78 -11.90 -5.54
N ILE A 139 -2.75 -11.08 -4.47
CA ILE A 139 -3.03 -9.64 -4.53
C ILE A 139 -1.87 -8.90 -3.89
N LEU A 140 -1.36 -7.89 -4.59
CA LEU A 140 -0.36 -6.95 -4.13
C LEU A 140 -0.90 -5.54 -4.29
N VAL A 141 -1.05 -4.81 -3.18
CA VAL A 141 -1.42 -3.39 -3.22
C VAL A 141 -0.15 -2.56 -3.19
N ASN A 142 0.13 -1.89 -4.29
CA ASN A 142 1.28 -1.00 -4.40
C ASN A 142 0.84 0.44 -4.20
N HIS A 143 1.14 1.01 -3.04
CA HIS A 143 0.91 2.41 -2.75
C HIS A 143 1.99 3.28 -3.38
N LEU A 144 1.57 4.23 -4.20
CA LEU A 144 2.42 5.30 -4.72
C LEU A 144 2.65 6.26 -3.56
N VAL A 145 3.90 6.42 -3.13
CA VAL A 145 4.23 7.16 -1.91
C VAL A 145 4.88 8.50 -2.22
N ALA A 146 4.54 9.52 -1.45
CA ALA A 146 5.18 10.82 -1.58
C ALA A 146 5.22 11.57 -0.26
N ASN A 147 6.32 12.32 -0.04
CA ASN A 147 6.48 13.22 1.08
C ASN A 147 7.31 14.42 0.62
N ARG A 148 6.62 15.53 0.37
CA ARG A 148 7.23 16.78 -0.11
C ARG A 148 8.30 17.31 0.83
N GLN A 149 8.05 17.24 2.14
CA GLN A 149 8.99 17.80 3.12
C GLN A 149 10.27 17.00 3.20
N LEU A 150 10.18 15.66 3.18
CA LEU A 150 11.34 14.78 3.12
C LEU A 150 12.15 15.03 1.84
N CYS A 151 11.47 15.15 0.70
CA CYS A 151 12.11 15.53 -0.56
C CYS A 151 12.85 16.87 -0.47
N ALA A 152 12.28 17.85 0.24
CA ALA A 152 12.86 19.20 0.34
C ALA A 152 14.13 19.24 1.21
N ILE A 153 14.21 18.41 2.27
CA ILE A 153 15.35 18.38 3.19
C ILE A 153 16.46 17.43 2.76
N TYR A 154 16.15 16.39 1.97
CA TYR A 154 17.17 15.46 1.50
C TYR A 154 18.12 16.16 0.50
N PRO A 155 19.45 16.01 0.64
CA PRO A 155 20.42 16.83 -0.10
C PRO A 155 20.48 16.53 -1.60
N LEU A 156 20.12 15.31 -2.01
CA LEU A 156 20.20 14.86 -3.40
C LEU A 156 18.81 14.74 -4.02
N ARG A 157 18.63 15.30 -5.21
CA ARG A 157 17.37 15.26 -5.95
C ARG A 157 17.57 15.15 -7.45
N LYS A 158 16.69 14.40 -8.12
CA LYS A 158 16.53 14.35 -9.57
C LYS A 158 15.08 14.62 -10.01
N ASN A 159 14.11 14.37 -9.09
CA ASN A 159 12.68 14.47 -9.33
C ASN A 159 12.07 15.70 -8.62
N SER A 160 10.89 16.10 -9.07
CA SER A 160 10.06 17.11 -8.42
C SER A 160 9.71 16.69 -6.99
N CYS A 161 9.57 17.67 -6.08
CA CYS A 161 9.01 17.46 -4.75
C CYS A 161 7.49 17.69 -4.73
N ASP A 162 6.85 18.03 -5.85
CA ASP A 162 5.39 18.00 -5.94
C ASP A 162 4.91 16.55 -5.85
N GLU A 163 4.01 16.28 -4.88
CA GLU A 163 3.59 14.92 -4.62
C GLU A 163 2.81 14.32 -5.79
N MET A 164 1.97 15.10 -6.47
CA MET A 164 1.21 14.62 -7.62
C MET A 164 2.13 14.27 -8.81
N ASP A 165 3.22 15.03 -9.04
CA ASP A 165 4.21 14.69 -10.08
C ASP A 165 4.88 13.35 -9.74
N THR A 166 5.23 13.16 -8.49
CA THR A 166 5.84 11.92 -7.99
C THR A 166 4.91 10.71 -8.13
N LEU A 167 3.61 10.88 -7.82
CA LEU A 167 2.63 9.81 -7.96
C LEU A 167 2.40 9.42 -9.43
N ARG A 168 2.34 10.42 -10.35
CA ARG A 168 2.26 10.16 -11.81
C ARG A 168 3.46 9.36 -12.30
N LEU A 169 4.67 9.74 -11.86
CA LEU A 169 5.90 9.07 -12.25
C LEU A 169 5.92 7.61 -11.77
N GLN A 170 5.57 7.35 -10.51
CA GLN A 170 5.52 5.99 -9.98
C GLN A 170 4.45 5.14 -10.68
N ALA A 171 3.27 5.70 -10.98
CA ALA A 171 2.24 5.01 -11.75
C ALA A 171 2.72 4.66 -13.18
N GLN A 172 3.53 5.52 -13.80
CA GLN A 172 4.18 5.22 -15.07
C GLN A 172 5.18 4.06 -14.91
N ARG A 173 6.04 4.09 -13.88
CA ARG A 173 7.02 3.02 -13.61
C ARG A 173 6.36 1.66 -13.36
N ALA A 174 5.20 1.64 -12.72
CA ALA A 174 4.43 0.41 -12.52
C ALA A 174 3.99 -0.21 -13.86
N ARG A 175 3.56 0.62 -14.82
CA ARG A 175 3.19 0.15 -16.15
C ARG A 175 4.41 -0.28 -16.98
N GLU A 176 5.54 0.40 -16.81
CA GLU A 176 6.80 0.03 -17.46
C GLU A 176 7.29 -1.34 -16.96
N LEU A 177 7.17 -1.62 -15.64
CA LEU A 177 7.47 -2.96 -15.10
C LEU A 177 6.54 -4.01 -15.69
N GLN A 178 5.23 -3.75 -15.73
CA GLN A 178 4.27 -4.67 -16.35
C GLN A 178 4.65 -4.97 -17.81
N ALA A 179 4.97 -3.94 -18.59
CA ALA A 179 5.38 -4.09 -19.99
C ALA A 179 6.70 -4.86 -20.13
N HIS A 180 7.65 -4.66 -19.22
CA HIS A 180 8.91 -5.40 -19.18
C HIS A 180 8.66 -6.90 -18.95
N ILE A 181 7.87 -7.25 -17.94
CA ILE A 181 7.51 -8.64 -17.64
C ILE A 181 6.70 -9.25 -18.80
N ASP A 182 5.80 -8.49 -19.41
CA ASP A 182 5.06 -8.92 -20.60
C ASP A 182 6.00 -9.29 -21.76
N ALA A 183 7.01 -8.45 -22.00
CA ALA A 183 8.00 -8.70 -23.05
C ALA A 183 8.84 -9.96 -22.79
N GLU A 184 9.25 -10.21 -21.55
CA GLU A 184 9.96 -11.42 -21.15
C GLU A 184 9.12 -12.70 -21.33
N HIS A 185 7.78 -12.57 -21.30
CA HIS A 185 6.83 -13.69 -21.44
C HIS A 185 6.20 -13.78 -22.84
N GLY A 186 6.75 -13.09 -23.84
CA GLY A 186 6.35 -13.23 -25.24
C GLY A 186 5.38 -12.15 -25.75
N GLY A 187 5.00 -11.17 -24.95
CA GLY A 187 4.24 -10.01 -25.41
C GLY A 187 3.14 -9.51 -24.48
N PRO A 188 2.43 -8.48 -24.90
CA PRO A 188 1.43 -7.80 -24.07
C PRO A 188 0.38 -8.76 -23.48
N GLY A 189 0.17 -8.66 -22.19
CA GLY A 189 -0.82 -9.48 -21.47
C GLY A 189 -0.35 -10.89 -21.10
N LEU A 190 0.85 -11.32 -21.52
CA LEU A 190 1.35 -12.67 -21.24
C LEU A 190 2.12 -12.80 -19.93
N GLY A 191 2.64 -11.68 -19.40
CA GLY A 191 3.34 -11.64 -18.12
C GLY A 191 2.43 -11.98 -16.93
N TRP A 192 3.06 -12.30 -15.83
CA TRP A 192 2.41 -12.70 -14.58
C TRP A 192 1.99 -11.50 -13.70
N PHE A 193 2.56 -10.33 -13.86
CA PHE A 193 2.29 -9.10 -13.09
C PHE A 193 1.22 -8.26 -13.81
N ARG A 194 0.05 -8.06 -13.20
CA ARG A 194 -1.09 -7.37 -13.85
C ARG A 194 -1.67 -6.27 -12.97
N ILE A 195 -1.53 -5.01 -13.40
CA ILE A 195 -2.25 -3.89 -12.80
C ILE A 195 -3.74 -4.04 -13.14
N VAL A 196 -4.59 -3.98 -12.13
CA VAL A 196 -6.04 -4.19 -12.23
C VAL A 196 -6.80 -2.96 -11.75
N ASN A 197 -7.97 -2.69 -12.35
CA ASN A 197 -8.74 -1.48 -12.10
C ASN A 197 -10.07 -1.73 -11.36
N ASP A 198 -10.47 -2.97 -11.23
CA ASP A 198 -11.65 -3.38 -10.45
C ASP A 198 -11.47 -4.81 -9.91
N ALA A 199 -12.29 -5.16 -8.94
CA ALA A 199 -12.20 -6.45 -8.28
C ALA A 199 -12.54 -7.62 -9.21
N ALA A 200 -13.41 -7.42 -10.20
CA ALA A 200 -13.73 -8.46 -11.19
C ALA A 200 -12.54 -8.73 -12.12
N GLU A 201 -11.79 -7.69 -12.52
CA GLU A 201 -10.53 -7.82 -13.25
C GLU A 201 -9.48 -8.55 -12.39
N ALA A 202 -9.40 -8.22 -11.09
CA ALA A 202 -8.49 -8.90 -10.17
C ALA A 202 -8.82 -10.40 -10.06
N ARG A 203 -10.10 -10.78 -9.92
CA ARG A 203 -10.53 -12.19 -9.92
C ARG A 203 -10.14 -12.91 -11.20
N ARG A 204 -10.41 -12.30 -12.37
CA ARG A 204 -10.01 -12.89 -13.67
C ARG A 204 -8.50 -13.06 -13.80
N THR A 205 -7.74 -12.08 -13.30
CA THR A 205 -6.28 -12.11 -13.28
C THR A 205 -5.76 -13.28 -12.45
N VAL A 206 -6.27 -13.44 -11.22
CA VAL A 206 -5.88 -14.55 -10.35
C VAL A 206 -6.33 -15.89 -10.90
N ALA A 207 -7.54 -15.99 -11.45
CA ALA A 207 -8.04 -17.20 -12.10
C ALA A 207 -7.20 -17.61 -13.32
N ALA A 208 -6.57 -16.64 -14.01
CA ALA A 208 -5.59 -16.89 -15.07
C ALA A 208 -4.19 -17.26 -14.54
N GLY A 209 -4.04 -17.50 -13.24
CA GLY A 209 -2.78 -17.86 -12.59
C GLY A 209 -1.78 -16.70 -12.48
N LYS A 210 -2.23 -15.45 -12.45
CA LYS A 210 -1.39 -14.26 -12.43
C LYS A 210 -1.53 -13.49 -11.12
N LEU A 211 -0.58 -12.58 -10.83
CA LEU A 211 -0.64 -11.66 -9.71
C LEU A 211 -1.48 -10.44 -10.08
N ALA A 212 -2.53 -10.16 -9.30
CA ALA A 212 -3.30 -8.93 -9.39
C ALA A 212 -2.60 -7.82 -8.56
N VAL A 213 -2.29 -6.70 -9.21
CA VAL A 213 -1.63 -5.55 -8.60
C VAL A 213 -2.60 -4.37 -8.58
N VAL A 214 -2.94 -3.91 -7.38
CA VAL A 214 -3.81 -2.75 -7.15
C VAL A 214 -2.94 -1.54 -6.88
N LEU A 215 -3.22 -0.40 -7.51
CA LEU A 215 -2.54 0.84 -7.19
C LEU A 215 -3.27 1.57 -6.06
N GLY A 216 -2.53 1.91 -5.01
CA GLY A 216 -2.95 2.79 -3.93
C GLY A 216 -2.15 4.09 -3.91
N VAL A 217 -2.48 5.00 -3.00
CA VAL A 217 -1.72 6.24 -2.74
C VAL A 217 -1.55 6.47 -1.25
N GLU A 218 -0.31 6.73 -0.85
CA GLU A 218 0.08 7.20 0.47
C GLU A 218 0.91 8.47 0.35
N ALA A 219 0.25 9.62 0.45
CA ALA A 219 0.87 10.93 0.29
C ALA A 219 0.63 11.80 1.53
N SER A 220 1.63 12.58 1.93
CA SER A 220 1.52 13.43 3.12
C SER A 220 0.68 14.69 2.88
N GLU A 221 0.69 15.20 1.65
CA GLU A 221 -0.02 16.43 1.26
C GLU A 221 -0.71 16.27 -0.11
N PRO A 222 -1.61 15.26 -0.29
CA PRO A 222 -2.21 14.96 -1.59
C PRO A 222 -2.92 16.19 -2.17
N PHE A 223 -2.87 16.36 -3.50
CA PHE A 223 -3.50 17.49 -4.22
C PHE A 223 -2.96 18.87 -3.82
N GLY A 224 -1.80 18.93 -3.17
CA GLY A 224 -1.28 20.15 -2.57
C GLY A 224 -2.06 20.60 -1.33
N CYS A 225 -2.82 19.70 -0.70
CA CYS A 225 -3.63 19.98 0.49
C CYS A 225 -2.79 20.11 1.77
N ARG A 226 -1.70 20.84 1.70
CA ARG A 226 -0.94 21.27 2.86
C ARG A 226 -1.68 22.38 3.62
N GLN A 227 -1.20 22.66 4.81
CA GLN A 227 -1.65 23.81 5.60
C GLN A 227 -0.45 24.57 6.16
N THR A 228 -0.61 25.84 6.45
CA THR A 228 0.35 26.64 7.21
C THR A 228 -0.38 27.34 8.34
N LEU A 229 0.00 27.05 9.59
CA LEU A 229 -0.66 27.57 10.79
C LEU A 229 -2.19 27.43 10.77
N GLY A 230 -2.68 26.30 10.24
CA GLY A 230 -4.11 26.00 10.14
C GLY A 230 -4.80 26.54 8.88
N ILE A 231 -4.12 27.33 8.05
CA ILE A 231 -4.68 27.85 6.79
C ILE A 231 -4.48 26.83 5.68
N PRO A 232 -5.55 26.29 5.06
CA PRO A 232 -5.45 25.31 3.99
C PRO A 232 -4.94 25.94 2.69
N HIS A 233 -4.16 25.17 1.91
CA HIS A 233 -3.63 25.57 0.61
C HIS A 233 -4.35 24.91 -0.57
N CYS A 234 -5.41 24.16 -0.33
CA CYS A 234 -6.22 23.54 -1.37
C CYS A 234 -7.71 23.89 -1.23
N THR A 235 -8.45 23.57 -2.27
CA THR A 235 -9.90 23.79 -2.36
C THR A 235 -10.60 22.48 -2.70
N ARG A 236 -11.92 22.39 -2.45
CA ARG A 236 -12.76 21.23 -2.86
C ARG A 236 -12.59 20.88 -4.33
N GLY A 237 -12.59 21.88 -5.22
CA GLY A 237 -12.42 21.64 -6.66
C GLY A 237 -11.04 21.08 -7.04
N GLN A 238 -9.98 21.36 -6.27
CA GLN A 238 -8.67 20.73 -6.48
C GLN A 238 -8.70 19.27 -6.01
N ILE A 239 -9.36 18.98 -4.89
CA ILE A 239 -9.56 17.61 -4.39
C ILE A 239 -10.34 16.79 -5.42
N ASP A 240 -11.45 17.31 -5.94
CA ASP A 240 -12.27 16.59 -6.94
C ASP A 240 -11.46 16.26 -8.20
N ARG A 241 -10.75 17.24 -8.77
CA ARG A 241 -9.88 16.99 -9.93
C ARG A 241 -8.75 16.02 -9.66
N GLY A 242 -8.14 16.11 -8.47
CA GLY A 242 -7.07 15.20 -8.07
C GLY A 242 -7.57 13.77 -7.90
N LEU A 243 -8.75 13.57 -7.31
CA LEU A 243 -9.38 12.25 -7.22
C LEU A 243 -9.75 11.69 -8.60
N ASP A 244 -10.27 12.52 -9.52
CA ASP A 244 -10.56 12.09 -10.89
C ASP A 244 -9.28 11.65 -11.61
N GLU A 245 -8.21 12.42 -11.46
CA GLU A 245 -6.91 12.10 -12.04
C GLU A 245 -6.34 10.79 -11.50
N LEU A 246 -6.28 10.63 -10.16
CA LEU A 246 -5.75 9.41 -9.55
C LEU A 246 -6.60 8.18 -9.93
N HIS A 247 -7.92 8.32 -9.94
CA HIS A 247 -8.82 7.25 -10.37
C HIS A 247 -8.57 6.86 -11.84
N ALA A 248 -8.35 7.85 -12.73
CA ALA A 248 -7.99 7.61 -14.14
C ALA A 248 -6.60 6.97 -14.28
N LEU A 249 -5.67 7.25 -13.35
CA LEU A 249 -4.38 6.56 -13.25
C LEU A 249 -4.49 5.13 -12.70
N GLY A 250 -5.68 4.64 -12.36
CA GLY A 250 -5.89 3.30 -11.85
C GLY A 250 -5.77 3.16 -10.32
N VAL A 251 -5.68 4.26 -9.58
CA VAL A 251 -5.66 4.23 -8.11
C VAL A 251 -7.03 3.83 -7.57
N ARG A 252 -7.06 2.89 -6.62
CA ARG A 252 -8.29 2.33 -6.02
C ARG A 252 -8.31 2.35 -4.50
N SER A 253 -7.20 2.66 -3.86
CA SER A 253 -7.06 2.81 -2.41
C SER A 253 -6.30 4.09 -2.10
N MET A 254 -6.64 4.82 -1.04
CA MET A 254 -5.94 6.07 -0.75
C MET A 254 -6.05 6.50 0.71
N TYR A 255 -4.92 7.02 1.21
CA TYR A 255 -4.82 7.72 2.48
C TYR A 255 -5.27 9.19 2.36
N VAL A 256 -5.88 9.70 3.41
CA VAL A 256 -6.26 11.13 3.50
C VAL A 256 -5.09 11.98 4.03
N CYS A 257 -4.32 11.42 4.94
CA CYS A 257 -3.08 11.99 5.46
C CYS A 257 -2.11 10.88 5.86
N HIS A 258 -0.82 11.20 5.98
CA HIS A 258 0.21 10.20 6.27
C HIS A 258 1.07 10.64 7.47
N LYS A 259 2.15 11.40 7.29
CA LYS A 259 3.12 11.71 8.37
C LYS A 259 2.93 13.08 9.02
N TYR A 260 2.27 14.02 8.36
CA TYR A 260 2.09 15.38 8.84
C TYR A 260 0.62 15.78 8.86
N ASP A 261 0.24 16.58 9.87
CA ASP A 261 -1.04 17.26 9.84
C ASP A 261 -1.14 18.06 8.53
N ASN A 262 -2.20 17.86 7.79
CA ASN A 262 -2.41 18.56 6.53
C ASN A 262 -3.76 19.32 6.53
N ALA A 263 -4.19 19.85 5.40
CA ALA A 263 -5.46 20.55 5.29
C ALA A 263 -6.69 19.63 5.44
N LEU A 264 -6.51 18.32 5.33
CA LEU A 264 -7.58 17.32 5.31
C LEU A 264 -7.76 16.66 6.69
N CYS A 265 -6.66 16.29 7.37
CA CYS A 265 -6.74 15.63 8.67
C CYS A 265 -5.52 15.85 9.57
N GLY A 266 -5.72 15.57 10.86
CA GLY A 266 -4.65 15.37 11.83
C GLY A 266 -4.16 13.92 11.77
N VAL A 267 -2.85 13.72 11.96
CA VAL A 267 -2.21 12.40 11.89
C VAL A 267 -2.09 11.73 13.25
N ARG A 268 -2.02 10.39 13.26
CA ARG A 268 -1.56 9.60 14.39
C ARG A 268 -0.07 9.86 14.59
N PHE A 269 0.37 10.03 15.83
CA PHE A 269 1.75 10.34 16.14
C PHE A 269 2.66 9.12 15.92
N ASP A 270 3.87 9.36 15.45
CA ASP A 270 4.96 8.41 15.60
C ASP A 270 5.58 8.56 17.00
N SER A 271 6.15 7.50 17.56
CA SER A 271 6.74 7.48 18.89
C SER A 271 8.28 7.37 18.85
N GLY A 272 8.91 7.54 19.99
CA GLY A 272 10.35 7.42 20.13
C GLY A 272 11.13 8.44 19.31
N THR A 273 12.35 8.07 18.93
CA THR A 273 13.24 8.93 18.12
C THR A 273 12.64 9.24 16.75
N GLN A 274 11.98 8.26 16.12
CA GLN A 274 11.29 8.48 14.85
C GLN A 274 10.19 9.53 15.00
N GLY A 275 9.42 9.47 16.09
CA GLY A 275 8.39 10.47 16.40
C GLY A 275 8.96 11.89 16.54
N ALA A 276 10.13 12.03 17.14
CA ALA A 276 10.80 13.33 17.25
C ALA A 276 11.17 13.90 15.86
N ILE A 277 11.70 13.05 14.96
CA ILE A 277 12.05 13.44 13.58
C ILE A 277 10.80 13.81 12.78
N VAL A 278 9.75 13.01 12.87
CA VAL A 278 8.49 13.26 12.14
C VAL A 278 7.82 14.52 12.66
N ASN A 279 7.86 14.77 13.97
CA ASN A 279 7.32 16.00 14.58
C ASN A 279 8.08 17.26 14.14
N LEU A 280 9.41 17.17 13.97
CA LEU A 280 10.19 18.25 13.34
C LEU A 280 9.76 18.43 11.86
N GLY A 281 9.54 17.35 11.14
CA GLY A 281 8.98 17.41 9.78
C GLY A 281 7.60 18.07 9.75
N ASN A 282 6.75 17.81 10.75
CA ASN A 282 5.46 18.48 10.90
C ASN A 282 5.62 19.99 11.10
N LEU A 283 6.57 20.42 11.94
CA LEU A 283 6.89 21.86 12.09
C LEU A 283 7.30 22.49 10.74
N LEU A 284 8.19 21.83 10.01
CA LEU A 284 8.69 22.33 8.72
C LEU A 284 7.60 22.35 7.64
N SER A 285 6.65 21.42 7.68
CA SER A 285 5.53 21.36 6.75
C SER A 285 4.44 22.37 7.09
N THR A 286 4.06 22.48 8.37
CA THR A 286 2.84 23.18 8.81
C THR A 286 3.09 24.50 9.52
N GLY A 287 4.35 24.77 9.93
CA GLY A 287 4.72 25.91 10.80
C GLY A 287 4.44 25.66 12.28
N SER A 288 4.02 24.46 12.68
CA SER A 288 3.77 24.09 14.09
C SER A 288 4.18 22.65 14.37
N PHE A 289 4.66 22.40 15.59
CA PHE A 289 4.75 21.02 16.09
C PHE A 289 3.36 20.41 16.25
N TRP A 290 3.27 19.08 16.34
CA TRP A 290 2.03 18.40 16.69
C TRP A 290 1.38 19.02 17.93
N GLN A 291 0.06 19.10 17.91
CA GLN A 291 -0.74 19.65 19.00
C GLN A 291 -1.41 18.48 19.73
N ALA A 292 -0.87 18.11 20.89
CA ALA A 292 -1.39 16.99 21.67
C ALA A 292 -2.16 17.44 22.91
N ARG A 293 -3.13 16.63 23.32
CA ARG A 293 -3.79 16.65 24.63
C ARG A 293 -3.71 15.26 25.25
N THR A 294 -3.89 15.16 26.56
CA THR A 294 -4.14 13.86 27.20
C THR A 294 -5.46 13.31 26.70
N CYS A 295 -5.48 12.04 26.29
CA CYS A 295 -6.71 11.37 25.85
C CYS A 295 -7.67 11.15 27.02
N THR A 296 -8.97 11.15 26.72
CA THR A 296 -10.04 10.90 27.71
C THR A 296 -10.78 9.59 27.47
N GLY A 297 -10.58 8.96 26.29
CA GLY A 297 -11.14 7.66 25.88
C GLY A 297 -10.13 6.53 25.95
N ALA A 298 -10.55 5.36 25.51
CA ALA A 298 -9.71 4.17 25.41
C ALA A 298 -8.76 4.26 24.19
N GLU A 299 -9.25 4.83 23.10
CA GLU A 299 -8.50 5.04 21.88
C GLU A 299 -7.53 6.20 22.03
N HIS A 300 -6.32 6.04 21.54
CA HIS A 300 -5.28 7.06 21.62
C HIS A 300 -4.34 7.04 20.42
N ASP A 301 -3.76 8.19 20.13
CA ASP A 301 -2.59 8.28 19.27
C ASP A 301 -1.35 7.78 20.03
N ASN A 302 -0.30 7.42 19.30
CA ASN A 302 0.91 6.95 19.95
C ASN A 302 1.49 8.02 20.88
N THR A 303 2.23 7.57 21.90
CA THR A 303 2.87 8.47 22.85
C THR A 303 4.00 9.25 22.19
N ILE A 304 3.94 10.58 22.29
CA ILE A 304 5.05 11.45 21.92
C ILE A 304 6.02 11.46 23.11
N GLU A 305 7.29 11.19 22.85
CA GLU A 305 8.29 11.25 23.90
C GLU A 305 8.34 12.67 24.54
N PRO A 306 8.52 12.75 25.86
CA PRO A 306 8.58 14.06 26.53
C PRO A 306 9.72 14.90 25.95
N GLY A 307 9.41 16.15 25.64
CA GLY A 307 10.36 17.11 25.12
C GLY A 307 11.56 17.27 26.05
N GLY A 308 12.75 17.27 25.49
CA GLY A 308 14.00 17.52 26.21
C GLY A 308 15.14 16.57 25.87
N VAL A 309 14.86 15.39 25.30
CA VAL A 309 15.93 14.46 24.90
C VAL A 309 15.81 14.17 23.40
N LEU A 310 16.06 15.19 22.58
CA LEU A 310 16.58 14.89 21.24
C LEU A 310 17.96 14.28 21.44
N PRO A 311 18.26 13.13 20.80
CA PRO A 311 19.64 12.73 20.64
C PRO A 311 20.45 13.92 20.16
N ASP A 312 21.66 14.14 20.72
CA ASP A 312 22.52 15.30 20.41
C ASP A 312 22.67 15.52 18.89
N GLN A 313 22.61 14.45 18.11
CA GLN A 313 22.67 14.45 16.65
C GLN A 313 21.45 15.14 15.99
N LEU A 314 20.25 15.07 16.62
CA LEU A 314 19.06 15.74 16.12
C LEU A 314 18.93 17.18 16.63
N ALA A 315 19.51 17.49 17.80
CA ALA A 315 19.52 18.83 18.33
C ALA A 315 20.18 19.82 17.36
N GLY A 316 21.20 19.35 16.61
CA GLY A 316 21.86 20.10 15.55
C GLY A 316 21.02 20.34 14.28
N LEU A 317 19.91 19.62 14.09
CA LEU A 317 18.98 19.81 12.97
C LEU A 317 17.88 20.84 13.27
N LEU A 318 17.68 21.19 14.55
CA LEU A 318 16.73 22.24 14.93
C LEU A 318 17.25 23.61 14.50
N PRO A 319 16.40 24.48 13.98
CA PRO A 319 16.74 25.88 13.79
C PRO A 319 17.20 26.51 15.12
N PRO A 320 18.16 27.44 15.13
CA PRO A 320 18.61 28.10 16.35
C PRO A 320 17.45 28.67 17.16
N GLY A 321 17.39 28.33 18.44
CA GLY A 321 16.33 28.78 19.34
C GLY A 321 15.03 27.97 19.30
N VAL A 322 14.95 26.92 18.52
CA VAL A 322 13.81 25.98 18.49
C VAL A 322 14.10 24.79 19.42
N SER A 323 13.15 24.50 20.32
CA SER A 323 13.16 23.30 21.16
C SER A 323 11.89 22.50 20.94
N LEU A 324 11.92 21.18 21.19
CA LEU A 324 10.70 20.38 21.19
C LEU A 324 9.73 20.88 22.27
N PRO A 325 8.41 20.94 21.98
CA PRO A 325 7.43 21.36 22.94
C PRO A 325 7.32 20.36 24.10
N LEU A 326 6.91 20.87 25.26
CA LEU A 326 6.47 20.01 26.35
C LEU A 326 5.03 19.58 26.08
N TYR A 327 4.80 18.26 26.09
CA TYR A 327 3.47 17.69 25.92
C TYR A 327 2.81 17.39 27.27
N PRO A 328 1.46 17.34 27.32
CA PRO A 328 0.73 16.93 28.52
C PRO A 328 1.04 15.46 28.86
N PRO A 329 0.61 14.93 30.03
CA PRO A 329 0.79 13.52 30.34
C PRO A 329 0.12 12.59 29.30
N ALA A 330 0.79 11.49 28.98
CA ALA A 330 0.23 10.41 28.14
C ALA A 330 -1.01 9.74 28.83
N PRO A 331 -1.90 9.07 28.06
CA PRO A 331 -1.82 8.85 26.61
C PRO A 331 -2.14 10.11 25.81
N HIS A 332 -1.55 10.23 24.61
CA HIS A 332 -1.68 11.42 23.78
C HIS A 332 -2.72 11.27 22.68
N CYS A 333 -3.49 12.33 22.46
CA CYS A 333 -4.40 12.48 21.31
C CYS A 333 -4.09 13.77 20.56
N ASN A 334 -3.98 13.69 19.24
CA ASN A 334 -3.89 14.87 18.39
C ASN A 334 -5.16 15.70 18.53
N THR A 335 -5.00 17.01 18.72
CA THR A 335 -6.14 17.92 18.79
C THR A 335 -6.83 18.10 17.44
N ARG A 336 -6.13 17.83 16.35
CA ARG A 336 -6.64 17.88 14.98
C ARG A 336 -7.34 16.56 14.62
N GLY A 337 -8.47 16.68 13.93
CA GLY A 337 -9.24 15.56 13.39
C GLY A 337 -9.42 15.72 11.89
N LEU A 338 -10.43 15.05 11.33
CA LEU A 338 -10.85 15.21 9.96
C LEU A 338 -11.44 16.60 9.75
N SER A 339 -10.94 17.35 8.78
CA SER A 339 -11.46 18.69 8.45
C SER A 339 -12.65 18.60 7.47
N GLY A 340 -13.35 19.72 7.25
CA GLY A 340 -14.39 19.78 6.22
C GLY A 340 -13.89 19.55 4.78
N LEU A 341 -12.59 19.74 4.50
CA LEU A 341 -11.95 19.34 3.26
C LEU A 341 -11.66 17.84 3.25
N GLY A 342 -11.27 17.28 4.40
CA GLY A 342 -11.09 15.84 4.57
C GLY A 342 -12.41 15.07 4.41
N GLU A 343 -13.49 15.54 5.03
CA GLU A 343 -14.83 14.95 4.81
C GLU A 343 -15.23 14.97 3.32
N HIS A 344 -14.97 16.08 2.63
CA HIS A 344 -15.22 16.19 1.19
C HIS A 344 -14.40 15.18 0.38
N MET A 345 -13.14 14.95 0.74
CA MET A 345 -12.30 13.96 0.10
C MET A 345 -12.81 12.54 0.35
N VAL A 346 -13.12 12.16 1.59
CA VAL A 346 -13.67 10.83 1.92
C VAL A 346 -14.97 10.57 1.14
N GLN A 347 -15.88 11.54 1.11
CA GLN A 347 -17.09 11.45 0.30
C GLN A 347 -16.79 11.32 -1.20
N GLY A 348 -15.76 12.01 -1.70
CA GLY A 348 -15.28 11.91 -3.08
C GLY A 348 -14.74 10.52 -3.42
N MET A 349 -14.03 9.89 -2.50
CA MET A 349 -13.55 8.51 -2.63
C MET A 349 -14.71 7.52 -2.64
N MET A 350 -15.67 7.65 -1.71
CA MET A 350 -16.87 6.81 -1.68
C MET A 350 -17.66 6.86 -3.00
N ARG A 351 -17.84 8.05 -3.58
CA ARG A 351 -18.53 8.19 -4.89
C ARG A 351 -17.83 7.48 -6.03
N ARG A 352 -16.54 7.22 -5.92
CA ARG A 352 -15.71 6.53 -6.93
C ARG A 352 -15.49 5.04 -6.62
N GLY A 353 -16.11 4.52 -5.56
CA GLY A 353 -15.90 3.13 -5.12
C GLY A 353 -14.46 2.84 -4.70
N MET A 354 -13.72 3.84 -4.21
CA MET A 354 -12.34 3.70 -3.75
C MET A 354 -12.29 3.23 -2.30
N LEU A 355 -11.28 2.43 -1.97
CA LEU A 355 -11.01 2.03 -0.60
C LEU A 355 -10.41 3.21 0.18
N VAL A 356 -10.98 3.48 1.35
CA VAL A 356 -10.55 4.53 2.28
C VAL A 356 -9.57 3.91 3.26
N GLU A 357 -8.31 4.32 3.19
CA GLU A 357 -7.29 3.93 4.14
C GLU A 357 -7.42 4.74 5.43
N ILE A 358 -7.52 4.04 6.57
CA ILE A 358 -7.73 4.69 7.87
C ILE A 358 -6.46 4.80 8.69
N ASP A 359 -5.42 4.07 8.33
CA ASP A 359 -4.12 4.15 8.98
C ASP A 359 -3.55 5.57 8.92
N HIS A 360 -2.68 5.91 9.82
CA HIS A 360 -2.09 7.25 9.99
C HIS A 360 -3.06 8.38 10.38
N MET A 361 -4.37 8.19 10.35
CA MET A 361 -5.30 9.18 10.87
C MET A 361 -5.17 9.27 12.40
N SER A 362 -5.22 10.49 12.95
CA SER A 362 -5.42 10.66 14.40
C SER A 362 -6.71 9.95 14.83
N VAL A 363 -6.78 9.51 16.09
CA VAL A 363 -8.00 8.90 16.62
C VAL A 363 -9.24 9.76 16.37
N LYS A 364 -9.10 11.08 16.47
CA LYS A 364 -10.18 12.03 16.18
C LYS A 364 -10.55 12.08 14.70
N ALA A 365 -9.58 11.89 13.78
CA ALA A 365 -9.84 11.85 12.34
C ALA A 365 -10.43 10.51 11.93
N ALA A 366 -9.90 9.41 12.48
CA ALA A 366 -10.39 8.05 12.23
C ALA A 366 -11.84 7.88 12.72
N ASP A 367 -12.16 8.35 13.92
CA ASP A 367 -13.51 8.33 14.48
C ASP A 367 -14.52 9.03 13.55
N ARG A 368 -14.21 10.26 13.15
CA ARG A 368 -15.07 11.01 12.23
C ARG A 368 -15.18 10.37 10.84
N THR A 369 -14.10 9.76 10.35
CA THR A 369 -14.12 9.04 9.07
C THR A 369 -15.05 7.83 9.15
N LEU A 370 -14.94 7.04 10.22
CA LEU A 370 -15.82 5.89 10.44
C LEU A 370 -17.27 6.31 10.57
N ASP A 371 -17.59 7.43 11.26
CA ASP A 371 -18.95 7.96 11.33
C ASP A 371 -19.54 8.26 9.94
N LEU A 372 -18.72 8.83 9.03
CA LEU A 372 -19.16 9.11 7.65
C LEU A 372 -19.43 7.83 6.87
N LEU A 373 -18.55 6.83 7.02
CA LEU A 373 -18.69 5.55 6.33
C LEU A 373 -19.90 4.76 6.86
N GLU A 374 -20.11 4.74 8.19
CA GLU A 374 -21.25 4.11 8.85
C GLU A 374 -22.58 4.76 8.45
N ALA A 375 -22.62 6.10 8.46
CA ALA A 375 -23.81 6.86 8.03
C ALA A 375 -24.19 6.61 6.55
N ALA A 376 -23.20 6.32 5.72
CA ALA A 376 -23.39 5.97 4.31
C ALA A 376 -23.59 4.45 4.08
N GLY A 377 -23.38 3.61 5.07
CA GLY A 377 -23.31 2.14 4.92
C GLY A 377 -22.22 1.72 3.92
N TYR A 378 -21.10 2.43 3.89
CA TYR A 378 -20.02 2.22 2.93
C TYR A 378 -18.97 1.24 3.47
N PRO A 379 -18.80 0.06 2.85
CA PRO A 379 -17.93 -1.00 3.36
C PRO A 379 -16.46 -0.84 2.99
N GLY A 380 -16.12 0.10 2.12
CA GLY A 380 -14.78 0.27 1.54
C GLY A 380 -13.79 0.93 2.49
N VAL A 381 -13.55 0.37 3.68
CA VAL A 381 -12.57 0.84 4.64
C VAL A 381 -11.49 -0.22 4.88
N ILE A 382 -10.22 0.21 4.90
CA ILE A 382 -9.06 -0.66 5.12
C ILE A 382 -8.12 -0.03 6.14
N SER A 383 -7.56 -0.86 7.02
CA SER A 383 -6.31 -0.61 7.74
C SER A 383 -5.26 -1.55 7.12
N SER A 384 -4.46 -1.05 6.20
CA SER A 384 -3.64 -1.90 5.33
C SER A 384 -2.30 -2.33 5.94
N HIS A 385 -1.89 -1.73 7.06
CA HIS A 385 -0.70 -2.12 7.84
C HIS A 385 -0.88 -1.88 9.35
N SER A 386 -2.13 -1.97 9.85
CA SER A 386 -2.51 -1.90 11.26
C SER A 386 -1.99 -0.67 12.03
N TRP A 387 -1.87 0.48 11.37
CA TRP A 387 -1.49 1.74 12.02
C TRP A 387 -2.69 2.53 12.56
N ALA A 388 -3.91 1.98 12.48
CA ALA A 388 -5.10 2.49 13.17
C ALA A 388 -5.08 2.06 14.64
N ASP A 389 -5.78 2.80 15.52
CA ASP A 389 -5.96 2.35 16.91
C ASP A 389 -6.80 1.07 16.94
N PRO A 390 -6.36 0.02 17.69
CA PRO A 390 -7.09 -1.25 17.76
C PRO A 390 -8.53 -1.15 18.25
N GLY A 391 -8.90 -0.08 18.97
CA GLY A 391 -10.27 0.20 19.39
C GLY A 391 -11.24 0.36 18.22
N TYR A 392 -10.75 0.72 17.03
CA TYR A 392 -11.56 0.85 15.82
C TYR A 392 -11.77 -0.44 15.02
N PHE A 393 -11.03 -1.49 15.31
CA PHE A 393 -11.08 -2.74 14.53
C PHE A 393 -12.49 -3.33 14.43
N GLY A 394 -13.27 -3.26 15.52
CA GLY A 394 -14.67 -3.71 15.52
C GLY A 394 -15.54 -2.92 14.54
N ARG A 395 -15.38 -1.60 14.45
CA ARG A 395 -16.14 -0.74 13.53
C ARG A 395 -15.76 -1.02 12.08
N ILE A 396 -14.45 -1.21 11.80
CA ILE A 396 -13.96 -1.55 10.46
C ILE A 396 -14.58 -2.87 9.99
N TYR A 397 -14.52 -3.92 10.80
CA TYR A 397 -15.09 -5.22 10.45
C TYR A 397 -16.63 -5.18 10.36
N ALA A 398 -17.31 -4.40 11.22
CA ALA A 398 -18.77 -4.24 11.16
C ALA A 398 -19.25 -3.61 9.85
N LEU A 399 -18.44 -2.74 9.23
CA LEU A 399 -18.69 -2.17 7.92
C LEU A 399 -18.44 -3.17 6.77
N GLY A 400 -17.76 -4.28 7.01
CA GLY A 400 -17.28 -5.20 5.98
C GLY A 400 -15.90 -4.83 5.44
N GLY A 401 -15.18 -3.96 6.16
CA GLY A 401 -13.81 -3.58 5.88
C GLY A 401 -12.79 -4.66 6.21
N MET A 402 -11.53 -4.40 5.92
CA MET A 402 -10.42 -5.33 6.16
C MET A 402 -9.31 -4.66 6.97
N ILE A 403 -8.67 -5.47 7.80
CA ILE A 403 -7.45 -5.10 8.52
C ILE A 403 -6.38 -6.12 8.16
N THR A 404 -5.23 -5.63 7.73
CA THR A 404 -4.03 -6.43 7.52
C THR A 404 -2.95 -5.99 8.48
N GLN A 405 -2.21 -6.96 8.99
CA GLN A 405 -1.23 -6.73 10.04
C GLN A 405 0.08 -6.25 9.43
N TYR A 406 0.75 -5.29 10.09
CA TYR A 406 2.12 -4.91 9.75
C TYR A 406 3.07 -6.11 9.86
N GLY A 407 4.02 -6.19 8.94
CA GLY A 407 5.02 -7.25 8.92
C GLY A 407 6.02 -7.14 10.06
N HIS A 408 5.77 -7.88 11.14
CA HIS A 408 6.68 -8.08 12.25
C HIS A 408 7.37 -9.44 12.18
N ASP A 409 8.31 -9.71 13.09
CA ASP A 409 8.82 -11.07 13.26
C ASP A 409 7.66 -12.09 13.41
N ALA A 410 7.94 -13.34 13.09
CA ALA A 410 6.91 -14.37 12.99
C ALA A 410 6.14 -14.59 14.32
N GLU A 411 6.81 -14.46 15.47
CA GLU A 411 6.17 -14.66 16.78
C GLU A 411 5.15 -13.54 17.08
N HIS A 412 5.55 -12.29 16.84
CA HIS A 412 4.67 -11.14 17.05
C HIS A 412 3.47 -11.19 16.10
N PHE A 413 3.70 -11.47 14.81
CA PHE A 413 2.62 -11.56 13.84
C PHE A 413 1.59 -12.64 14.19
N VAL A 414 2.05 -13.82 14.60
CA VAL A 414 1.18 -14.92 15.06
C VAL A 414 0.42 -14.55 16.35
N ALA A 415 1.06 -13.81 17.26
CA ALA A 415 0.38 -13.34 18.47
C ALA A 415 -0.77 -12.38 18.13
N GLU A 416 -0.57 -11.47 17.21
CA GLU A 416 -1.60 -10.54 16.71
C GLU A 416 -2.72 -11.26 15.97
N TRP A 417 -2.41 -12.27 15.15
CA TRP A 417 -3.41 -13.12 14.50
C TRP A 417 -4.34 -13.77 15.54
N ARG A 418 -3.78 -14.36 16.61
CA ARG A 418 -4.58 -14.95 17.71
C ARG A 418 -5.37 -13.91 18.46
N ARG A 419 -4.80 -12.74 18.73
CA ARG A 419 -5.46 -11.66 19.46
C ARG A 419 -6.69 -11.13 18.72
N THR A 420 -6.62 -11.04 17.40
CA THR A 420 -7.72 -10.53 16.56
C THR A 420 -8.75 -11.59 16.17
N GLU A 421 -8.46 -12.87 16.38
CA GLU A 421 -9.32 -13.98 15.97
C GLU A 421 -10.77 -13.87 16.53
N PRO A 422 -11.01 -13.63 17.84
CA PRO A 422 -12.38 -13.53 18.36
C PRO A 422 -13.18 -12.42 17.68
N LEU A 423 -12.53 -11.30 17.34
CA LEU A 423 -13.17 -10.18 16.67
C LEU A 423 -13.47 -10.52 15.21
N ARG A 424 -12.55 -11.19 14.50
CA ARG A 424 -12.78 -11.67 13.13
C ARG A 424 -13.92 -12.67 13.07
N GLN A 425 -13.99 -13.60 14.03
CA GLN A 425 -15.09 -14.56 14.12
C GLN A 425 -16.43 -13.88 14.37
N ALA A 426 -16.50 -12.89 15.29
CA ALA A 426 -17.72 -12.15 15.59
C ALA A 426 -18.28 -11.42 14.36
N HIS A 427 -17.44 -10.98 13.44
CA HIS A 427 -17.81 -10.29 12.21
C HIS A 427 -17.74 -11.18 10.95
N GLN A 428 -17.52 -12.48 11.11
CA GLN A 428 -17.47 -13.46 10.00
C GLN A 428 -16.40 -13.13 8.94
N VAL A 429 -15.29 -12.54 9.37
CA VAL A 429 -14.14 -12.26 8.51
C VAL A 429 -13.29 -13.53 8.39
N ALA A 430 -13.30 -14.14 7.20
CA ALA A 430 -12.64 -15.43 6.98
C ALA A 430 -11.14 -15.31 6.74
N GLY A 431 -10.68 -14.17 6.17
CA GLY A 431 -9.29 -14.00 5.72
C GLY A 431 -8.47 -13.12 6.66
N TYR A 432 -7.16 -13.37 6.66
CA TYR A 432 -6.16 -12.54 7.30
C TYR A 432 -5.07 -12.16 6.28
N GLY A 433 -4.48 -11.00 6.39
CA GLY A 433 -3.48 -10.53 5.45
C GLY A 433 -2.37 -9.77 6.14
N TYR A 434 -1.41 -9.33 5.37
CA TYR A 434 -0.32 -8.51 5.85
C TYR A 434 -0.18 -7.24 5.01
N GLY A 435 0.48 -6.23 5.57
CA GLY A 435 1.01 -5.08 4.90
C GLY A 435 2.47 -4.95 5.29
N LEU A 436 3.38 -5.26 4.36
CA LEU A 436 4.81 -5.29 4.67
C LEU A 436 5.42 -3.90 4.74
N ASP A 437 4.79 -2.90 4.16
CA ASP A 437 5.37 -1.55 4.00
C ASP A 437 6.76 -1.59 3.34
N VAL A 438 6.99 -2.59 2.46
CA VAL A 438 8.28 -2.77 1.78
C VAL A 438 8.65 -1.51 1.01
N ASN A 439 9.88 -1.03 1.20
CA ASN A 439 10.40 0.23 0.65
C ASN A 439 9.68 1.50 1.16
N GLY A 440 8.85 1.42 2.20
CA GLY A 440 8.20 2.55 2.86
C GLY A 440 9.02 3.15 4.01
N MET A 441 10.28 2.73 4.15
CA MET A 441 11.19 3.10 5.25
C MET A 441 10.81 2.49 6.61
N GLY A 442 9.96 1.47 6.62
CA GLY A 442 9.74 0.57 7.74
C GLY A 442 10.70 -0.63 7.69
N GLN A 443 10.98 -1.24 8.84
CA GLN A 443 11.73 -2.49 8.88
C GLN A 443 10.84 -3.65 8.44
N LEU A 444 11.40 -4.55 7.64
CA LEU A 444 10.78 -5.84 7.32
C LEU A 444 10.98 -6.83 8.49
N PRO A 445 10.25 -7.96 8.51
CA PRO A 445 10.39 -8.95 9.57
C PRO A 445 11.84 -9.42 9.77
N GLY A 446 12.38 -9.22 10.96
CA GLY A 446 13.69 -9.75 11.34
C GLY A 446 13.67 -11.29 11.49
N PRO A 447 14.85 -11.92 11.65
CA PRO A 447 14.93 -13.34 11.92
C PRO A 447 14.32 -13.65 13.28
N ARG A 448 13.58 -14.76 13.37
CA ARG A 448 12.99 -15.22 14.64
C ARG A 448 14.09 -15.64 15.62
N ALA A 449 13.93 -15.31 16.89
CA ALA A 449 14.81 -15.79 17.93
C ALA A 449 14.78 -17.33 18.05
N ALA A 450 15.89 -17.93 18.47
CA ALA A 450 15.94 -19.36 18.73
C ALA A 450 14.95 -19.74 19.86
N GLY A 451 14.12 -20.75 19.62
CA GLY A 451 13.06 -21.18 20.52
C GLY A 451 12.78 -22.68 20.43
N PRO A 452 11.70 -23.15 21.07
CA PRO A 452 11.33 -24.57 21.07
C PRO A 452 10.87 -25.07 19.68
N VAL A 453 10.38 -24.19 18.82
CA VAL A 453 10.01 -24.50 17.44
C VAL A 453 11.25 -24.38 16.57
N GLY A 454 11.56 -25.44 15.80
CA GLY A 454 12.74 -25.48 14.94
C GLY A 454 12.72 -24.41 13.84
N PRO A 455 13.87 -24.19 13.18
CA PRO A 455 13.98 -23.24 12.07
C PRO A 455 13.26 -23.75 10.81
N VAL A 456 13.02 -22.85 9.86
CA VAL A 456 12.57 -23.21 8.51
C VAL A 456 13.61 -24.13 7.86
N THR A 457 13.14 -25.24 7.30
CA THR A 457 13.98 -26.20 6.57
C THR A 457 13.73 -26.10 5.08
N TYR A 458 14.78 -26.22 4.30
CA TYR A 458 14.71 -26.10 2.85
C TYR A 458 14.99 -27.45 2.15
N PRO A 459 14.36 -27.73 1.01
CA PRO A 459 13.24 -26.98 0.45
C PRO A 459 11.93 -27.22 1.22
N PHE A 460 11.00 -26.27 1.12
CA PHE A 460 9.63 -26.41 1.63
C PHE A 460 8.60 -26.21 0.50
N SER A 461 7.35 -26.63 0.72
CA SER A 461 6.29 -26.46 -0.27
C SER A 461 5.52 -25.16 -0.06
N SER A 462 5.07 -24.52 -1.16
CA SER A 462 4.07 -23.46 -1.10
C SER A 462 2.79 -23.93 -0.38
N PHE A 463 1.94 -22.98 0.06
CA PHE A 463 0.74 -23.29 0.84
C PHE A 463 -0.23 -24.26 0.15
N ASP A 464 -0.25 -24.28 -1.19
CA ASP A 464 -1.07 -25.14 -2.04
C ASP A 464 -0.32 -26.37 -2.56
N GLY A 465 0.94 -26.56 -2.19
CA GLY A 465 1.78 -27.68 -2.61
C GLY A 465 2.25 -27.62 -4.07
N SER A 466 1.93 -26.55 -4.79
CA SER A 466 2.20 -26.44 -6.24
C SER A 466 3.66 -26.17 -6.58
N VAL A 467 4.42 -25.56 -5.66
CA VAL A 467 5.81 -25.14 -5.87
C VAL A 467 6.68 -25.58 -4.70
N SER A 468 7.86 -26.09 -4.99
CA SER A 468 8.93 -26.32 -4.02
C SER A 468 9.85 -25.10 -3.98
N LEU A 469 10.09 -24.56 -2.79
CA LEU A 469 10.85 -23.35 -2.55
C LEU A 469 12.14 -23.68 -1.81
N ASP A 470 13.27 -23.40 -2.44
CA ASP A 470 14.60 -23.47 -1.81
C ASP A 470 15.03 -22.08 -1.31
N ARG A 471 16.19 -22.00 -0.64
CA ARG A 471 16.79 -20.72 -0.24
C ARG A 471 16.85 -19.75 -1.40
N GLN A 472 16.47 -18.51 -1.15
CA GLN A 472 16.51 -17.47 -2.17
C GLN A 472 17.95 -17.13 -2.51
N ARG A 473 18.27 -17.19 -3.82
CA ARG A 473 19.59 -16.86 -4.35
C ARG A 473 19.49 -15.77 -5.40
N THR A 474 20.37 -14.76 -5.29
CA THR A 474 20.53 -13.73 -6.34
C THR A 474 22.01 -13.36 -6.43
N GLY A 475 22.59 -13.44 -7.63
CA GLY A 475 24.01 -13.27 -7.82
C GLY A 475 24.82 -14.28 -6.97
N GLN A 476 25.73 -13.77 -6.17
CA GLN A 476 26.57 -14.57 -5.25
C GLN A 476 25.91 -14.73 -3.87
N ARG A 477 24.90 -13.92 -3.53
CA ARG A 477 24.23 -13.98 -2.23
C ARG A 477 23.18 -15.06 -2.17
N VAL A 478 23.17 -15.78 -1.06
CA VAL A 478 22.11 -16.71 -0.65
C VAL A 478 21.55 -16.21 0.67
N TRP A 479 20.23 -16.01 0.73
CA TRP A 479 19.55 -15.62 1.96
C TRP A 479 18.89 -16.83 2.60
N ASP A 480 18.85 -16.82 3.93
CA ASP A 480 18.18 -17.79 4.77
C ASP A 480 17.32 -17.02 5.79
N VAL A 481 15.99 -17.22 5.77
CA VAL A 481 15.09 -16.48 6.67
C VAL A 481 15.45 -16.64 8.13
N ASN A 482 16.03 -17.77 8.51
CA ASN A 482 16.46 -18.04 9.87
C ASN A 482 17.62 -17.13 10.35
N ALA A 483 18.39 -16.59 9.43
CA ALA A 483 19.53 -15.72 9.72
C ALA A 483 19.32 -14.28 9.26
N ASP A 484 18.66 -14.08 8.13
CA ASP A 484 18.51 -12.80 7.47
C ASP A 484 17.14 -12.15 7.69
N GLY A 485 16.14 -12.89 8.23
CA GLY A 485 14.75 -12.45 8.23
C GLY A 485 14.23 -12.24 6.80
N VAL A 486 13.29 -11.34 6.61
CA VAL A 486 12.79 -10.94 5.30
C VAL A 486 13.70 -9.84 4.74
N ALA A 487 14.91 -10.21 4.34
CA ALA A 487 15.86 -9.26 3.77
C ALA A 487 15.35 -8.59 2.47
N ASN A 488 14.51 -9.30 1.73
CA ASN A 488 13.86 -8.81 0.52
C ASN A 488 12.54 -9.57 0.29
N TYR A 489 11.72 -9.06 -0.61
CA TYR A 489 10.37 -9.58 -0.89
C TYR A 489 10.35 -11.08 -1.27
N GLY A 490 11.46 -11.60 -1.79
CA GLY A 490 11.59 -13.01 -2.13
C GLY A 490 11.56 -13.96 -0.93
N LEU A 491 11.77 -13.46 0.29
CA LEU A 491 11.73 -14.25 1.54
C LEU A 491 10.36 -14.21 2.24
N VAL A 492 9.37 -13.55 1.67
CA VAL A 492 8.00 -13.55 2.21
C VAL A 492 7.41 -14.96 2.32
N PRO A 493 7.56 -15.87 1.33
CA PRO A 493 7.10 -17.25 1.50
C PRO A 493 7.78 -17.99 2.64
N ASP A 494 9.06 -17.71 2.89
CA ASP A 494 9.87 -18.30 3.96
C ASP A 494 9.37 -17.82 5.34
N TRP A 495 9.05 -16.54 5.46
CA TRP A 495 8.44 -15.96 6.65
C TRP A 495 7.05 -16.55 6.93
N ILE A 496 6.22 -16.77 5.90
CA ILE A 496 4.92 -17.45 6.04
C ILE A 496 5.12 -18.91 6.50
N GLU A 497 6.13 -19.59 5.99
CA GLU A 497 6.49 -20.93 6.45
C GLU A 497 6.95 -20.94 7.92
N ASP A 498 7.73 -19.94 8.34
CA ASP A 498 8.14 -19.80 9.75
C ASP A 498 6.92 -19.61 10.67
N MET A 499 5.95 -18.78 10.26
CA MET A 499 4.69 -18.63 10.97
C MET A 499 3.84 -19.92 10.96
N ARG A 500 3.87 -20.68 9.87
CA ARG A 500 3.21 -21.99 9.80
C ARG A 500 3.78 -22.97 10.82
N LEU A 501 5.08 -22.96 11.05
CA LEU A 501 5.73 -23.78 12.08
C LEU A 501 5.27 -23.39 13.49
N LEU A 502 5.00 -22.09 13.73
CA LEU A 502 4.56 -21.56 15.03
C LEU A 502 3.05 -21.76 15.30
N ALA A 503 2.23 -21.64 14.28
CA ALA A 503 0.78 -21.55 14.42
C ALA A 503 -0.01 -22.67 13.73
N GLY A 504 0.64 -23.48 12.90
CA GLY A 504 0.01 -24.63 12.24
C GLY A 504 -0.72 -24.29 10.94
N ALA A 505 -1.47 -25.27 10.44
CA ALA A 505 -2.13 -25.16 9.14
C ALA A 505 -3.31 -24.18 9.14
N GLU A 506 -4.00 -23.99 10.27
CA GLU A 506 -5.14 -23.08 10.41
C GLU A 506 -4.73 -21.63 10.11
N PHE A 507 -3.62 -21.19 10.66
CA PHE A 507 -3.04 -19.88 10.33
C PHE A 507 -2.86 -19.68 8.82
N VAL A 508 -2.30 -20.68 8.14
CA VAL A 508 -2.06 -20.61 6.69
C VAL A 508 -3.38 -20.58 5.91
N GLN A 509 -4.43 -21.27 6.39
CA GLN A 509 -5.75 -21.22 5.76
C GLN A 509 -6.39 -19.84 5.88
N ASP A 510 -6.29 -19.19 7.04
CA ASP A 510 -6.74 -17.82 7.25
C ASP A 510 -5.97 -16.85 6.33
N MET A 511 -4.65 -16.98 6.27
CA MET A 511 -3.83 -16.17 5.36
C MET A 511 -4.20 -16.41 3.89
N ALA A 512 -4.47 -17.66 3.50
CA ALA A 512 -4.86 -18.01 2.14
C ALA A 512 -6.29 -17.55 1.78
N ALA A 513 -7.12 -17.18 2.75
CA ALA A 513 -8.41 -16.54 2.52
C ALA A 513 -8.30 -15.00 2.45
N GLY A 514 -7.12 -14.43 2.69
CA GLY A 514 -6.90 -12.99 2.72
C GLY A 514 -7.19 -12.28 1.39
N ALA A 515 -6.77 -12.87 0.27
CA ALA A 515 -7.06 -12.32 -1.05
C ALA A 515 -8.57 -12.22 -1.32
N GLU A 516 -9.34 -13.24 -0.94
CA GLU A 516 -10.80 -13.22 -1.06
C GLU A 516 -11.43 -12.14 -0.19
N SER A 517 -10.98 -11.98 1.06
CA SER A 517 -11.49 -10.95 1.96
C SER A 517 -11.24 -9.54 1.40
N TYR A 518 -10.06 -9.29 0.84
CA TYR A 518 -9.74 -8.02 0.19
C TYR A 518 -10.69 -7.75 -0.99
N LEU A 519 -10.90 -8.74 -1.85
CA LEU A 519 -11.77 -8.60 -3.01
C LEU A 519 -13.22 -8.34 -2.62
N ARG A 520 -13.74 -9.03 -1.61
CA ARG A 520 -15.11 -8.81 -1.11
C ARG A 520 -15.31 -7.38 -0.60
N THR A 521 -14.35 -6.86 0.18
CA THR A 521 -14.38 -5.47 0.64
C THR A 521 -14.40 -4.49 -0.56
N TRP A 522 -13.54 -4.71 -1.56
CA TRP A 522 -13.47 -3.86 -2.74
C TRP A 522 -14.71 -3.96 -3.63
N GLU A 523 -15.25 -5.14 -3.87
CA GLU A 523 -16.50 -5.36 -4.61
C GLU A 523 -17.66 -4.65 -3.95
N ALA A 524 -17.79 -4.80 -2.62
CA ALA A 524 -18.84 -4.15 -1.86
C ALA A 524 -18.74 -2.61 -1.92
N ALA A 525 -17.53 -2.06 -1.87
CA ALA A 525 -17.28 -0.63 -2.05
C ALA A 525 -17.68 -0.13 -3.45
N SER A 526 -17.37 -0.92 -4.49
CA SER A 526 -17.63 -0.55 -5.88
C SER A 526 -19.11 -0.63 -6.27
N THR A 527 -19.88 -1.52 -5.63
CA THR A 527 -21.31 -1.73 -5.92
C THR A 527 -22.24 -0.80 -5.15
N ARG A 528 -21.75 -0.16 -4.11
CA ARG A 528 -22.51 0.80 -3.28
C ARG A 528 -21.84 2.18 -3.28
N PRO A 529 -21.75 2.88 -4.42
CA PRO A 529 -21.30 4.26 -4.38
C PRO A 529 -22.26 5.04 -3.48
N ALA A 530 -21.72 5.84 -2.56
CA ALA A 530 -22.54 6.64 -1.66
C ALA A 530 -23.51 7.51 -2.49
N ALA A 531 -24.80 7.46 -2.18
CA ALA A 531 -25.75 8.38 -2.75
C ALA A 531 -25.26 9.82 -2.50
N ALA A 532 -25.28 10.67 -3.53
CA ALA A 532 -24.92 12.07 -3.35
C ALA A 532 -25.77 12.63 -2.20
N PRO A 533 -25.20 13.33 -1.21
CA PRO A 533 -25.98 13.92 -0.14
C PRO A 533 -27.03 14.82 -0.78
N GLY A 534 -28.31 14.49 -0.57
CA GLY A 534 -29.41 15.32 -1.02
C GLY A 534 -29.18 16.73 -0.49
N ILE A 535 -29.07 17.70 -1.37
CA ILE A 535 -29.13 19.09 -1.01
C ILE A 535 -30.53 19.26 -0.39
N SER A 536 -30.62 19.18 0.92
CA SER A 536 -31.81 19.62 1.65
C SER A 536 -31.93 21.11 1.36
N ALA A 537 -32.75 21.44 0.38
CA ALA A 537 -33.20 22.80 0.18
C ALA A 537 -33.98 23.20 1.44
N SER A 538 -33.34 23.90 2.36
CA SER A 538 -34.02 24.60 3.42
C SER A 538 -34.92 25.65 2.73
N ALA A 539 -36.23 25.39 2.77
CA ALA A 539 -37.22 26.36 2.36
C ALA A 539 -37.02 27.65 3.20
N PRO A 540 -37.08 28.84 2.58
CA PRO A 540 -37.04 30.07 3.35
C PRO A 540 -38.30 30.13 4.22
N SER A 541 -38.13 30.12 5.55
CA SER A 541 -39.20 30.43 6.48
C SER A 541 -39.58 31.90 6.28
N GLY A 542 -40.66 32.14 5.55
CA GLY A 542 -41.33 33.41 5.56
C GLY A 542 -41.98 33.59 6.95
N GLY A 543 -41.57 34.62 7.66
CA GLY A 543 -42.27 35.16 8.81
C GLY A 543 -42.78 36.56 8.48
N PRO A 544 -43.86 36.99 9.14
CA PRO A 544 -44.55 38.24 8.81
C PRO A 544 -43.79 39.50 9.24
#